data_439cc7a571c1fa69899752be638bf165
#
_entry.id   439cc7a571c1fa69899752be638bf165
#
_cell.length_a   1.000
_cell.length_b   1.000
_cell.length_c   1.000
_cell.angle_alpha   90.00
_cell.angle_beta   90.00
_cell.angle_gamma   90.00
#
_symmetry.space_group_name_H-M   'P 1'
#
loop_
_entity.id
_entity.type
_entity.pdbx_description
1 polymer ?
#
loop_
_entity_poly.entity_id
_entity_poly.type
_entity_poly.pdbx_seq_one_letter_code
_entity_poly.pdbx_strand_id
1 'polypeptide(L)'
;MKKTNRSTVKRVPKRGQYDSKTIHTILDQNHICHVGIVHHGAPVVIPTLYGRSGDQLFVHGASVSRLMTELEGEIELSISVAKTKGLVLARSAFHHSLNYESVVLFGKGSLISNTEEKLHALKSVSDHLIPGRWEEVRQPSAKELKATKVIAIPLEEATAKIRTGGPVDDKADYELDIWAGELPVVEKYGSPIADEKLAPEFRKL
;
A
#
# COMPACT_ATOMS: atom_id res chain seq x y z
N MET A 1 -0.41 -14.01 9.50
CA MET A 1 0.28 -12.89 10.20
C MET A 1 0.03 -12.95 11.69
N LYS A 2 0.96 -12.42 12.49
CA LYS A 2 0.87 -12.43 13.96
C LYS A 2 -0.19 -11.42 14.43
N LYS A 3 -1.15 -11.88 15.21
CA LYS A 3 -2.17 -11.03 15.82
C LYS A 3 -1.70 -10.55 17.20
N THR A 4 -1.54 -9.25 17.35
CA THR A 4 -1.08 -8.61 18.60
C THR A 4 -2.13 -7.62 19.10
N ASN A 5 -1.88 -6.98 20.26
CA ASN A 5 -2.77 -5.94 20.77
C ASN A 5 -2.93 -4.75 19.83
N ARG A 6 -1.85 -4.32 19.15
CA ARG A 6 -1.88 -3.14 18.25
C ARG A 6 -2.43 -3.50 16.86
N SER A 7 -2.24 -4.74 16.38
CA SER A 7 -2.79 -5.19 15.11
C SER A 7 -4.23 -5.71 15.22
N THR A 8 -4.78 -5.89 16.42
CA THR A 8 -6.14 -6.39 16.62
C THR A 8 -7.20 -5.35 16.27
N VAL A 9 -8.09 -5.69 15.33
CA VAL A 9 -9.27 -4.87 14.97
C VAL A 9 -10.28 -4.91 16.11
N LYS A 10 -10.39 -3.82 16.88
CA LYS A 10 -11.31 -3.72 18.04
C LYS A 10 -12.73 -3.31 17.63
N ARG A 11 -12.85 -2.32 16.71
CA ARG A 11 -14.17 -1.86 16.23
C ARG A 11 -14.61 -2.68 15.03
N VAL A 12 -15.77 -3.31 15.13
CA VAL A 12 -16.32 -4.25 14.13
C VAL A 12 -15.31 -5.37 13.81
N PRO A 13 -14.98 -6.24 14.80
CA PRO A 13 -13.92 -7.25 14.67
C PRO A 13 -14.10 -8.21 13.48
N LYS A 14 -15.35 -8.47 13.08
CA LYS A 14 -15.70 -9.32 11.93
C LYS A 14 -15.15 -8.83 10.58
N ARG A 15 -14.72 -7.55 10.49
CA ARG A 15 -14.07 -6.97 9.31
C ARG A 15 -12.56 -7.20 9.26
N GLY A 16 -11.97 -7.63 10.37
CA GLY A 16 -10.54 -7.90 10.47
C GLY A 16 -10.19 -9.26 9.88
N GLN A 17 -9.15 -9.29 9.03
CA GLN A 17 -8.57 -10.50 8.43
C GLN A 17 -7.08 -10.54 8.76
N TYR A 18 -6.57 -11.73 9.06
CA TYR A 18 -5.18 -11.91 9.52
C TYR A 18 -4.42 -12.95 8.69
N ASP A 19 -5.08 -13.54 7.70
CA ASP A 19 -4.46 -14.50 6.80
C ASP A 19 -3.56 -13.80 5.78
N SER A 20 -2.44 -14.45 5.46
CA SER A 20 -1.43 -13.90 4.54
C SER A 20 -1.99 -13.66 3.15
N LYS A 21 -2.85 -14.55 2.64
CA LYS A 21 -3.41 -14.45 1.30
C LYS A 21 -4.20 -13.16 1.10
N THR A 22 -5.10 -12.84 2.04
CA THR A 22 -5.91 -11.61 1.99
C THR A 22 -5.01 -10.37 2.07
N ILE A 23 -4.03 -10.37 2.99
CA ILE A 23 -3.11 -9.24 3.17
C ILE A 23 -2.26 -9.05 1.91
N HIS A 24 -1.66 -10.11 1.36
CA HIS A 24 -0.88 -10.06 0.13
C HIS A 24 -1.72 -9.54 -1.05
N THR A 25 -2.95 -10.06 -1.23
CA THR A 25 -3.83 -9.61 -2.32
C THR A 25 -4.10 -8.10 -2.26
N ILE A 26 -4.37 -7.54 -1.07
CA ILE A 26 -4.60 -6.09 -0.94
C ILE A 26 -3.33 -5.31 -1.23
N LEU A 27 -2.19 -5.78 -0.73
CA LEU A 27 -0.90 -5.13 -0.99
C LEU A 27 -0.54 -5.17 -2.47
N ASP A 28 -0.73 -6.30 -3.16
CA ASP A 28 -0.37 -6.48 -4.57
C ASP A 28 -1.24 -5.65 -5.53
N GLN A 29 -2.41 -5.19 -5.09
CA GLN A 29 -3.34 -4.37 -5.88
C GLN A 29 -3.17 -2.86 -5.67
N ASN A 30 -2.20 -2.42 -4.88
CA ASN A 30 -1.98 -1.01 -4.56
C ASN A 30 -0.50 -0.65 -4.75
N HIS A 31 -0.22 0.56 -5.23
CA HIS A 31 1.16 0.98 -5.54
C HIS A 31 1.75 1.92 -4.49
N ILE A 32 0.92 2.56 -3.68
CA ILE A 32 1.35 3.53 -2.67
C ILE A 32 1.01 3.01 -1.28
N CYS A 33 2.00 3.06 -0.41
CA CYS A 33 1.81 2.92 1.03
C CYS A 33 2.10 4.24 1.75
N HIS A 34 1.58 4.38 2.94
CA HIS A 34 1.83 5.51 3.84
C HIS A 34 2.66 5.01 5.00
N VAL A 35 3.92 5.44 5.06
CA VAL A 35 4.85 5.06 6.13
C VAL A 35 4.77 6.08 7.24
N GLY A 36 4.31 5.65 8.42
CA GLY A 36 4.25 6.44 9.65
C GLY A 36 5.43 6.17 10.55
N ILE A 37 6.13 7.22 10.95
CA ILE A 37 7.27 7.22 11.87
C ILE A 37 7.13 8.33 12.92
N VAL A 38 7.94 8.28 13.97
CA VAL A 38 8.11 9.39 14.91
C VAL A 38 9.48 10.01 14.64
N HIS A 39 9.50 11.29 14.25
CA HIS A 39 10.70 12.06 13.98
C HIS A 39 10.79 13.22 14.98
N HIS A 40 11.84 13.26 15.80
CA HIS A 40 12.02 14.27 16.87
C HIS A 40 10.77 14.46 17.76
N GLY A 41 10.12 13.34 18.12
CA GLY A 41 8.92 13.35 18.97
C GLY A 41 7.62 13.70 18.25
N ALA A 42 7.66 14.05 16.97
CA ALA A 42 6.48 14.35 16.16
C ALA A 42 6.12 13.19 15.22
N PRO A 43 4.83 12.84 15.05
CA PRO A 43 4.41 11.86 14.05
C PRO A 43 4.56 12.45 12.65
N VAL A 44 5.15 11.65 11.74
CA VAL A 44 5.32 11.99 10.33
C VAL A 44 4.76 10.83 9.50
N VAL A 45 3.97 11.13 8.46
CA VAL A 45 3.44 10.14 7.52
C VAL A 45 3.88 10.51 6.11
N ILE A 46 4.55 9.58 5.43
CA ILE A 46 5.11 9.80 4.09
C ILE A 46 4.54 8.77 3.13
N PRO A 47 3.79 9.21 2.08
CA PRO A 47 3.39 8.31 1.01
C PRO A 47 4.61 7.94 0.16
N THR A 48 4.74 6.67 -0.17
CA THR A 48 5.84 6.18 -1.01
C THR A 48 5.42 4.96 -1.81
N LEU A 49 6.11 4.74 -2.93
CA LEU A 49 6.03 3.51 -3.69
C LEU A 49 6.67 2.36 -2.90
N TYR A 50 6.13 1.17 -3.06
CA TYR A 50 6.69 -0.04 -2.46
C TYR A 50 6.66 -1.22 -3.42
N GLY A 51 7.38 -2.28 -3.08
CA GLY A 51 7.25 -3.60 -3.68
C GLY A 51 7.08 -4.66 -2.60
N ARG A 52 6.58 -5.83 -2.97
CA ARG A 52 6.45 -6.98 -2.08
C ARG A 52 7.09 -8.22 -2.70
N SER A 53 7.83 -8.96 -1.89
CA SER A 53 8.25 -10.32 -2.23
C SER A 53 8.13 -11.21 -0.99
N GLY A 54 7.40 -12.31 -1.11
CA GLY A 54 7.10 -13.17 0.03
C GLY A 54 6.42 -12.38 1.17
N ASP A 55 6.93 -12.52 2.37
CA ASP A 55 6.46 -11.81 3.57
C ASP A 55 7.29 -10.56 3.89
N GLN A 56 7.79 -9.86 2.86
CA GLN A 56 8.53 -8.61 3.00
C GLN A 56 7.96 -7.51 2.09
N LEU A 57 7.88 -6.30 2.61
CA LEU A 57 7.74 -5.07 1.84
C LEU A 57 9.10 -4.41 1.67
N PHE A 58 9.30 -3.79 0.51
CA PHE A 58 10.46 -2.99 0.20
C PHE A 58 10.05 -1.57 -0.10
N VAL A 59 10.67 -0.62 0.59
CA VAL A 59 10.60 0.81 0.24
C VAL A 59 12.00 1.29 -0.13
N HIS A 60 12.08 2.22 -1.06
CA HIS A 60 13.36 2.75 -1.52
C HIS A 60 13.31 4.26 -1.66
N GLY A 61 14.48 4.88 -1.70
CA GLY A 61 14.59 6.31 -1.90
C GLY A 61 16.04 6.79 -1.97
N ALA A 62 16.22 8.08 -2.24
CA ALA A 62 17.54 8.69 -2.21
C ALA A 62 18.17 8.50 -0.83
N SER A 63 19.46 8.15 -0.80
CA SER A 63 20.21 7.83 0.43
C SER A 63 20.19 8.96 1.47
N VAL A 64 19.96 10.19 1.02
CA VAL A 64 19.91 11.42 1.86
C VAL A 64 18.46 11.83 2.22
N SER A 65 17.45 11.10 1.78
CA SER A 65 16.06 11.44 2.10
C SER A 65 15.75 11.17 3.57
N ARG A 66 14.92 12.02 4.17
CA ARG A 66 14.51 11.89 5.57
C ARG A 66 14.01 10.48 5.88
N LEU A 67 13.06 9.96 5.09
CA LEU A 67 12.49 8.64 5.33
C LEU A 67 13.56 7.55 5.36
N MET A 68 14.48 7.55 4.38
CA MET A 68 15.54 6.53 4.32
C MET A 68 16.55 6.64 5.46
N THR A 69 16.85 7.86 5.91
CA THR A 69 17.75 8.11 7.03
C THR A 69 17.14 7.62 8.36
N GLU A 70 15.86 7.90 8.58
CA GLU A 70 15.15 7.44 9.78
C GLU A 70 15.02 5.91 9.81
N LEU A 71 14.60 5.32 8.70
CA LEU A 71 14.37 3.86 8.62
C LEU A 71 15.66 3.03 8.72
N GLU A 72 16.81 3.60 8.38
CA GLU A 72 18.12 2.97 8.57
C GLU A 72 18.44 2.70 10.06
N GLY A 73 17.87 3.49 10.96
CA GLY A 73 18.01 3.33 12.40
C GLY A 73 17.18 2.21 13.03
N GLU A 74 16.54 1.35 12.24
CA GLU A 74 15.68 0.24 12.72
C GLU A 74 14.58 0.71 13.68
N ILE A 75 14.04 1.91 13.45
CA ILE A 75 12.99 2.49 14.28
C ILE A 75 11.65 1.78 14.09
N GLU A 76 10.80 1.85 15.11
CA GLU A 76 9.40 1.43 14.98
C GLU A 76 8.67 2.27 13.94
N LEU A 77 7.94 1.59 13.07
CA LEU A 77 7.13 2.20 12.03
C LEU A 77 5.74 1.56 11.95
N SER A 78 4.83 2.27 11.32
CA SER A 78 3.58 1.69 10.81
C SER A 78 3.44 1.95 9.33
N ILE A 79 2.87 1.01 8.60
CA ILE A 79 2.51 1.22 7.18
C ILE A 79 1.01 1.01 7.02
N SER A 80 0.38 1.89 6.24
CA SER A 80 -1.01 1.78 5.85
C SER A 80 -1.13 1.77 4.33
N VAL A 81 -1.92 0.82 3.83
CA VAL A 81 -2.39 0.75 2.44
C VAL A 81 -3.90 0.71 2.48
N ALA A 82 -4.59 1.51 1.68
CA ALA A 82 -6.04 1.52 1.63
C ALA A 82 -6.56 1.80 0.22
N LYS A 83 -7.63 1.09 -0.15
CA LYS A 83 -8.34 1.26 -1.42
C LYS A 83 -9.83 1.42 -1.18
N THR A 84 -10.40 2.50 -1.71
CA THR A 84 -11.84 2.69 -1.73
C THR A 84 -12.44 1.82 -2.82
N LYS A 85 -13.48 1.05 -2.46
CA LYS A 85 -14.21 0.16 -3.37
C LYS A 85 -15.59 0.71 -3.75
N GLY A 86 -16.13 1.63 -2.95
CA GLY A 86 -17.41 2.28 -3.21
C GLY A 86 -17.85 3.21 -2.10
N LEU A 87 -18.73 4.16 -2.44
CA LEU A 87 -19.44 4.97 -1.47
C LEU A 87 -20.71 4.22 -1.06
N VAL A 88 -21.06 4.27 0.21
CA VAL A 88 -22.27 3.66 0.74
C VAL A 88 -23.17 4.78 1.23
N LEU A 89 -24.20 5.05 0.45
CA LEU A 89 -25.17 6.09 0.71
C LEU A 89 -26.39 5.48 1.41
N ALA A 90 -26.63 5.94 2.60
CA ALA A 90 -27.73 5.49 3.44
C ALA A 90 -28.89 6.48 3.38
N ARG A 91 -30.05 6.11 3.93
CA ARG A 91 -31.20 7.02 4.07
C ARG A 91 -30.94 8.08 5.14
N SER A 92 -30.13 7.75 6.15
CA SER A 92 -29.66 8.68 7.17
C SER A 92 -28.23 9.13 6.88
N ALA A 93 -27.93 10.40 7.04
CA ALA A 93 -26.58 10.95 6.93
C ALA A 93 -25.60 10.28 7.93
N PHE A 94 -26.10 9.83 9.07
CA PHE A 94 -25.31 9.14 10.09
C PHE A 94 -24.81 7.77 9.62
N HIS A 95 -25.54 7.08 8.75
CA HIS A 95 -25.21 5.74 8.27
C HIS A 95 -24.44 5.72 6.94
N HIS A 96 -24.09 6.87 6.36
CA HIS A 96 -23.17 6.93 5.23
C HIS A 96 -21.85 6.26 5.56
N SER A 97 -21.27 5.54 4.60
CA SER A 97 -20.04 4.79 4.82
C SER A 97 -19.22 4.62 3.52
N LEU A 98 -18.12 3.88 3.62
CA LEU A 98 -17.31 3.44 2.48
C LEU A 98 -17.19 1.92 2.47
N ASN A 99 -17.23 1.31 1.29
CA ASN A 99 -16.66 0.00 1.05
C ASN A 99 -15.18 0.16 0.76
N TYR A 100 -14.34 -0.60 1.42
CA TYR A 100 -12.89 -0.46 1.35
C TYR A 100 -12.17 -1.76 1.69
N GLU A 101 -10.94 -1.83 1.23
CA GLU A 101 -9.94 -2.79 1.65
C GLU A 101 -8.74 -2.02 2.18
N SER A 102 -8.19 -2.43 3.32
CA SER A 102 -7.00 -1.80 3.88
C SER A 102 -6.11 -2.81 4.58
N VAL A 103 -4.82 -2.53 4.60
CA VAL A 103 -3.82 -3.23 5.42
C VAL A 103 -3.14 -2.22 6.31
N VAL A 104 -2.95 -2.58 7.57
CA VAL A 104 -2.06 -1.86 8.49
C VAL A 104 -1.06 -2.88 9.00
N LEU A 105 0.22 -2.53 8.93
CA LEU A 105 1.30 -3.32 9.50
C LEU A 105 2.15 -2.49 10.45
N PHE A 106 2.79 -3.17 11.38
CA PHE A 106 3.71 -2.60 12.35
C PHE A 106 5.01 -3.40 12.33
N GLY A 107 6.13 -2.74 12.54
CA GLY A 107 7.41 -3.40 12.59
C GLY A 107 8.58 -2.44 12.56
N LYS A 108 9.74 -3.00 12.28
CA LYS A 108 10.98 -2.26 12.05
C LYS A 108 11.49 -2.58 10.66
N GLY A 109 12.01 -1.58 9.99
CA GLY A 109 12.70 -1.77 8.73
C GLY A 109 14.16 -2.10 8.94
N SER A 110 14.76 -2.85 8.02
CA SER A 110 16.19 -3.14 7.99
C SER A 110 16.81 -2.67 6.68
N LEU A 111 17.94 -1.97 6.76
CA LEU A 111 18.68 -1.54 5.56
C LEU A 111 19.26 -2.75 4.82
N ILE A 112 18.98 -2.86 3.54
CA ILE A 112 19.59 -3.86 2.67
C ILE A 112 20.96 -3.35 2.22
N SER A 113 22.04 -3.97 2.72
CA SER A 113 23.42 -3.65 2.41
C SER A 113 24.02 -4.53 1.30
N ASN A 114 23.55 -5.77 1.17
CA ASN A 114 23.98 -6.69 0.12
C ASN A 114 23.48 -6.25 -1.25
N THR A 115 24.36 -6.24 -2.26
CA THR A 115 24.03 -5.74 -3.61
C THR A 115 23.00 -6.62 -4.32
N GLU A 116 23.10 -7.94 -4.20
CA GLU A 116 22.18 -8.87 -4.86
C GLU A 116 20.77 -8.79 -4.25
N GLU A 117 20.69 -8.75 -2.90
CA GLU A 117 19.42 -8.54 -2.20
C GLU A 117 18.78 -7.18 -2.54
N LYS A 118 19.61 -6.15 -2.70
CA LYS A 118 19.16 -4.81 -3.10
C LYS A 118 18.60 -4.80 -4.51
N LEU A 119 19.26 -5.47 -5.46
CA LEU A 119 18.75 -5.64 -6.82
C LEU A 119 17.45 -6.44 -6.84
N HIS A 120 17.34 -7.50 -6.05
CA HIS A 120 16.09 -8.26 -5.89
C HIS A 120 14.96 -7.39 -5.35
N ALA A 121 15.21 -6.58 -4.34
CA ALA A 121 14.23 -5.68 -3.78
C ALA A 121 13.80 -4.58 -4.77
N LEU A 122 14.73 -3.98 -5.52
CA LEU A 122 14.43 -3.00 -6.56
C LEU A 122 13.65 -3.63 -7.73
N LYS A 123 13.99 -4.88 -8.10
CA LYS A 123 13.19 -5.65 -9.06
C LYS A 123 11.76 -5.83 -8.54
N SER A 124 11.60 -6.21 -7.28
CA SER A 124 10.27 -6.39 -6.67
C SER A 124 9.45 -5.10 -6.71
N VAL A 125 10.07 -3.94 -6.51
CA VAL A 125 9.40 -2.63 -6.64
C VAL A 125 9.02 -2.33 -8.10
N SER A 126 9.91 -2.60 -9.06
CA SER A 126 9.64 -2.38 -10.48
C SER A 126 8.51 -3.27 -11.00
N ASP A 127 8.56 -4.56 -10.69
CA ASP A 127 7.57 -5.53 -11.14
C ASP A 127 6.22 -5.37 -10.40
N HIS A 128 6.22 -4.73 -9.23
CA HIS A 128 5.00 -4.34 -8.54
C HIS A 128 4.25 -3.20 -9.26
N LEU A 129 4.97 -2.32 -9.98
CA LEU A 129 4.35 -1.32 -10.85
C LEU A 129 3.77 -1.96 -12.10
N ILE A 130 4.60 -2.69 -12.83
CA ILE A 130 4.22 -3.42 -14.05
C ILE A 130 5.00 -4.74 -14.06
N PRO A 131 4.33 -5.89 -13.97
CA PRO A 131 4.98 -7.20 -13.97
C PRO A 131 5.86 -7.40 -15.22
N GLY A 132 7.11 -7.84 -15.00
CA GLY A 132 8.09 -8.09 -16.05
C GLY A 132 8.85 -6.86 -16.54
N ARG A 133 8.48 -5.65 -16.11
CA ARG A 133 9.12 -4.41 -16.58
C ARG A 133 10.60 -4.33 -16.28
N TRP A 134 11.06 -4.93 -15.19
CA TRP A 134 12.46 -4.97 -14.82
C TRP A 134 13.36 -5.55 -15.92
N GLU A 135 12.90 -6.58 -16.60
CA GLU A 135 13.68 -7.26 -17.67
C GLU A 135 13.74 -6.44 -18.98
N GLU A 136 12.83 -5.49 -19.16
CA GLU A 136 12.73 -4.66 -20.35
C GLU A 136 13.54 -3.37 -20.26
N VAL A 137 14.07 -3.04 -19.09
CA VAL A 137 14.76 -1.78 -18.85
C VAL A 137 16.24 -2.00 -18.51
N ARG A 138 17.03 -0.96 -18.69
CA ARG A 138 18.44 -0.94 -18.28
C ARG A 138 18.54 -1.16 -16.75
N GLN A 139 19.40 -2.05 -16.36
CA GLN A 139 19.69 -2.31 -14.94
C GLN A 139 20.37 -1.10 -14.27
N PRO A 140 20.18 -0.92 -12.94
CA PRO A 140 20.81 0.18 -12.20
C PRO A 140 22.35 0.12 -12.28
N SER A 141 22.98 1.24 -12.53
CA SER A 141 24.44 1.38 -12.45
C SER A 141 24.93 1.36 -11.00
N ALA A 142 26.22 1.11 -10.79
CA ALA A 142 26.83 1.16 -9.46
C ALA A 142 26.63 2.52 -8.75
N LYS A 143 26.65 3.63 -9.51
CA LYS A 143 26.38 4.97 -8.99
C LYS A 143 24.94 5.12 -8.49
N GLU A 144 23.96 4.61 -9.24
CA GLU A 144 22.54 4.64 -8.87
C GLU A 144 22.27 3.76 -7.65
N LEU A 145 22.86 2.57 -7.60
CA LEU A 145 22.76 1.69 -6.42
C LEU A 145 23.35 2.36 -5.18
N LYS A 146 24.50 3.03 -5.29
CA LYS A 146 25.11 3.75 -4.16
C LYS A 146 24.25 4.93 -3.69
N ALA A 147 23.58 5.62 -4.59
CA ALA A 147 22.72 6.78 -4.29
C ALA A 147 21.34 6.39 -3.74
N THR A 148 20.96 5.11 -3.79
CA THR A 148 19.66 4.61 -3.36
C THR A 148 19.80 3.76 -2.10
N LYS A 149 19.00 3.99 -1.08
CA LYS A 149 18.77 3.06 0.03
C LYS A 149 17.50 2.24 -0.22
N VAL A 150 17.53 1.00 0.23
CA VAL A 150 16.37 0.10 0.22
C VAL A 150 16.20 -0.47 1.62
N ILE A 151 14.98 -0.40 2.11
CA ILE A 151 14.61 -0.90 3.44
C ILE A 151 13.65 -2.08 3.24
N ALA A 152 13.98 -3.21 3.86
CA ALA A 152 13.09 -4.36 3.96
C ALA A 152 12.28 -4.27 5.25
N ILE A 153 10.98 -4.53 5.17
CA ILE A 153 10.04 -4.45 6.30
C ILE A 153 9.25 -5.76 6.35
N PRO A 154 9.37 -6.56 7.43
CA PRO A 154 8.68 -7.84 7.53
C PRO A 154 7.17 -7.64 7.72
N LEU A 155 6.36 -8.52 7.11
CA LEU A 155 4.90 -8.53 7.23
C LEU A 155 4.40 -9.34 8.45
N GLU A 156 5.23 -9.55 9.45
CA GLU A 156 4.88 -10.42 10.59
C GLU A 156 3.66 -9.94 11.37
N GLU A 157 3.53 -8.64 11.58
CA GLU A 157 2.47 -8.02 12.36
C GLU A 157 1.59 -7.12 11.46
N ALA A 158 0.73 -7.75 10.68
CA ALA A 158 -0.15 -7.07 9.75
C ALA A 158 -1.61 -7.51 9.91
N THR A 159 -2.52 -6.61 9.59
CA THR A 159 -3.97 -6.84 9.63
C THR A 159 -4.62 -6.20 8.43
N ALA A 160 -5.46 -6.96 7.72
CA ALA A 160 -6.39 -6.41 6.77
C ALA A 160 -7.73 -6.08 7.43
N LYS A 161 -8.38 -5.02 6.94
CA LYS A 161 -9.74 -4.67 7.33
C LYS A 161 -10.55 -4.39 6.07
N ILE A 162 -11.67 -5.10 5.93
CA ILE A 162 -12.51 -5.08 4.72
C ILE A 162 -13.95 -4.74 5.11
N ARG A 163 -14.56 -3.82 4.36
CA ARG A 163 -15.99 -3.57 4.39
C ARG A 163 -16.56 -3.72 2.99
N THR A 164 -17.64 -4.47 2.89
CA THR A 164 -18.44 -4.66 1.70
C THR A 164 -19.93 -4.53 2.05
N GLY A 165 -20.75 -4.37 1.03
CA GLY A 165 -22.21 -4.38 1.18
C GLY A 165 -22.82 -3.01 1.38
N GLY A 166 -24.12 -2.97 1.24
CA GLY A 166 -24.93 -1.76 1.24
C GLY A 166 -25.03 -1.03 2.57
N PRO A 167 -25.86 0.00 2.62
CA PRO A 167 -26.16 0.73 3.87
C PRO A 167 -26.91 -0.16 4.86
N VAL A 168 -26.71 0.14 6.13
CA VAL A 168 -27.45 -0.46 7.23
C VAL A 168 -28.07 0.70 7.99
N ASP A 169 -29.32 1.00 7.68
CA ASP A 169 -30.11 2.06 8.27
C ASP A 169 -30.85 1.56 9.54
N ASP A 170 -31.34 2.46 10.35
CA ASP A 170 -32.25 2.13 11.42
C ASP A 170 -33.61 1.69 10.86
N LYS A 171 -34.35 0.87 11.62
CA LYS A 171 -35.58 0.26 11.12
C LYS A 171 -36.61 1.28 10.60
N ALA A 172 -36.73 2.43 11.26
CA ALA A 172 -37.66 3.48 10.86
C ALA A 172 -37.24 4.17 9.54
N ASP A 173 -35.94 4.24 9.25
CA ASP A 173 -35.42 4.92 8.07
C ASP A 173 -35.75 4.15 6.77
N TYR A 174 -36.00 2.83 6.85
CA TYR A 174 -36.40 2.04 5.67
C TYR A 174 -37.75 2.44 5.09
N GLU A 175 -38.60 3.15 5.86
CA GLU A 175 -39.89 3.70 5.40
C GLU A 175 -39.76 5.04 4.67
N LEU A 176 -38.55 5.63 4.61
CA LEU A 176 -38.32 6.91 3.97
C LEU A 176 -38.14 6.72 2.45
N ASP A 177 -38.79 7.55 1.65
CA ASP A 177 -38.64 7.61 0.18
C ASP A 177 -37.32 8.30 -0.22
N ILE A 178 -36.20 7.77 0.30
CA ILE A 178 -34.87 8.27 0.03
C ILE A 178 -34.06 7.15 -0.63
N TRP A 179 -33.44 7.46 -1.78
CA TRP A 179 -32.56 6.51 -2.44
C TRP A 179 -31.37 6.16 -1.53
N ALA A 180 -31.08 4.87 -1.39
CA ALA A 180 -29.96 4.36 -0.62
C ALA A 180 -29.32 3.17 -1.35
N GLY A 181 -28.01 3.06 -1.31
CA GLY A 181 -27.30 1.99 -2.02
C GLY A 181 -25.79 2.19 -2.06
N GLU A 182 -25.16 1.50 -2.98
CA GLU A 182 -23.73 1.57 -3.21
C GLU A 182 -23.44 2.29 -4.53
N LEU A 183 -22.47 3.21 -4.51
CA LEU A 183 -21.86 3.79 -5.69
C LEU A 183 -20.44 3.19 -5.82
N PRO A 184 -20.23 2.21 -6.71
CA PRO A 184 -18.91 1.57 -6.87
C PRO A 184 -17.86 2.58 -7.34
N VAL A 185 -16.63 2.45 -6.80
CA VAL A 185 -15.44 3.16 -7.28
C VAL A 185 -14.62 2.18 -8.10
N VAL A 186 -14.38 2.53 -9.36
CA VAL A 186 -13.58 1.74 -10.31
C VAL A 186 -12.33 2.52 -10.67
N GLU A 187 -11.18 1.93 -10.38
CA GLU A 187 -9.87 2.43 -10.79
C GLU A 187 -9.41 1.64 -12.01
N LYS A 188 -9.01 2.34 -13.07
CA LYS A 188 -8.51 1.72 -14.30
C LYS A 188 -7.41 2.56 -14.92
N TYR A 189 -6.49 1.91 -15.58
CA TYR A 189 -5.49 2.60 -16.41
C TYR A 189 -6.15 3.19 -17.65
N GLY A 190 -5.69 4.38 -18.02
CA GLY A 190 -6.05 5.02 -19.29
C GLY A 190 -5.20 4.45 -20.45
N SER A 191 -5.38 5.03 -21.63
CA SER A 191 -4.50 4.76 -22.77
C SER A 191 -3.08 5.25 -22.48
N PRO A 192 -2.03 4.47 -22.83
CA PRO A 192 -0.65 4.89 -22.66
C PRO A 192 -0.36 6.19 -23.41
N ILE A 193 0.43 7.07 -22.79
CA ILE A 193 0.94 8.31 -23.41
C ILE A 193 2.45 8.13 -23.55
N ALA A 194 2.91 8.02 -24.79
CA ALA A 194 4.33 7.84 -25.09
C ALA A 194 5.14 9.13 -24.77
N ASP A 195 6.37 8.95 -24.30
CA ASP A 195 7.34 10.05 -24.15
C ASP A 195 7.59 10.72 -25.53
N GLU A 196 7.64 12.04 -25.57
CA GLU A 196 7.83 12.81 -26.81
C GLU A 196 9.17 12.51 -27.50
N LYS A 197 10.21 12.14 -26.72
CA LYS A 197 11.55 11.79 -27.22
C LYS A 197 11.65 10.34 -27.66
N LEU A 198 10.59 9.54 -27.49
CA LEU A 198 10.59 8.15 -27.92
C LEU A 198 10.52 8.06 -29.43
N ALA A 199 11.41 7.26 -30.04
CA ALA A 199 11.40 7.02 -31.48
C ALA A 199 10.04 6.40 -31.91
N PRO A 200 9.51 6.75 -33.09
CA PRO A 200 8.17 6.38 -33.51
C PRO A 200 7.85 4.90 -33.42
N GLU A 201 8.82 4.03 -33.71
CA GLU A 201 8.73 2.58 -33.69
C GLU A 201 8.48 2.00 -32.28
N PHE A 202 8.83 2.74 -31.20
CA PHE A 202 8.66 2.32 -29.80
C PHE A 202 7.48 2.99 -29.11
N ARG A 203 6.63 3.76 -29.81
CA ARG A 203 5.50 4.48 -29.18
C ARG A 203 4.30 3.63 -28.85
N LYS A 204 4.34 2.34 -29.14
CA LYS A 204 3.30 1.37 -28.74
C LYS A 204 3.79 0.56 -27.55
N LEU A 205 2.99 0.54 -26.49
CA LEU A 205 3.19 -0.31 -25.31
C LEU A 205 2.46 -1.64 -25.54
#